data_a578a01165a671c2422c4d11df4f46c2
#
_entry.id   a578a01165a671c2422c4d11df4f46c2
#
_cell.length_a   1.000
_cell.length_b   1.000
_cell.length_c   1.000
_cell.angle_alpha   90.00
_cell.angle_beta   90.00
_cell.angle_gamma   90.00
#
_symmetry.space_group_name_H-M   'P 1'
#
loop_
_entity.id
_entity.type
_entity.pdbx_description
1 polymer ?
#
loop_
_entity_poly.entity_id
_entity_poly.type
_entity_poly.pdbx_seq_one_letter_code
_entity_poly.pdbx_strand_id
1 'polypeptide(L)'
;ELLECGHGRLFGPGNAKLPLPPMLMFDRITEISATGGAFDKGFVGAEFDIRPDLWFFDCHFDGDPVMPGCLGLDSLWQMLGFYLGWTGAPGSGRALGLGQLKFTGQVLPEGRLVQYRIDIKRVITRRLVLGVADGQVSVDGTVIYEATDLQVGLFRNPRSL
;
A
#
# COMPACT_ATOMS: atom_id res chain seq x y z
N GLU A 1 10.21 7.22 10.15
CA GLU A 1 10.38 7.47 8.71
C GLU A 1 9.05 7.53 7.95
N LEU A 2 8.05 6.65 8.25
CA LEU A 2 6.74 6.69 7.56
C LEU A 2 6.03 8.03 7.76
N LEU A 3 6.04 8.59 8.98
CA LEU A 3 5.45 9.89 9.25
C LEU A 3 6.22 11.03 8.54
N GLU A 4 7.53 10.91 8.40
CA GLU A 4 8.33 11.86 7.61
C GLU A 4 7.94 11.83 6.13
N CYS A 5 7.64 10.62 5.60
CA CYS A 5 7.07 10.49 4.27
C CYS A 5 5.69 11.18 4.19
N GLY A 6 4.82 10.94 5.17
CA GLY A 6 3.49 11.55 5.23
C GLY A 6 3.53 13.08 5.27
N HIS A 7 4.47 13.65 6.01
CA HIS A 7 4.69 15.10 6.05
C HIS A 7 5.43 15.66 4.81
N GLY A 8 5.86 14.79 3.90
CA GLY A 8 6.56 15.19 2.66
C GLY A 8 8.02 15.56 2.87
N ARG A 9 8.63 15.15 3.99
CA ARG A 9 10.04 15.41 4.29
C ARG A 9 10.98 14.33 3.77
N LEU A 10 10.51 13.06 3.70
CA LEU A 10 11.36 11.94 3.32
C LEU A 10 11.85 12.02 1.86
N PHE A 11 10.94 12.27 0.94
CA PHE A 11 11.25 12.34 -0.51
C PHE A 11 11.28 13.76 -1.06
N GLY A 12 11.04 14.76 -0.22
CA GLY A 12 11.05 16.17 -0.57
C GLY A 12 9.72 16.70 -1.14
N PRO A 13 9.62 18.03 -1.28
CA PRO A 13 8.39 18.69 -1.71
C PRO A 13 7.95 18.24 -3.11
N GLY A 14 6.65 18.06 -3.29
CA GLY A 14 6.05 17.69 -4.59
C GLY A 14 6.20 16.22 -4.98
N ASN A 15 6.88 15.41 -4.17
CA ASN A 15 7.08 13.98 -4.40
C ASN A 15 6.07 13.12 -3.63
N ALA A 16 6.20 11.79 -3.77
CA ALA A 16 5.30 10.83 -3.17
C ALA A 16 5.20 11.02 -1.65
N LYS A 17 3.98 10.88 -1.13
CA LYS A 17 3.68 10.91 0.30
C LYS A 17 2.82 9.72 0.66
N LEU A 18 3.01 9.22 1.86
CA LEU A 18 2.04 8.34 2.50
C LEU A 18 0.91 9.18 3.11
N PRO A 19 -0.29 8.64 3.27
CA PRO A 19 -1.26 9.28 4.14
C PRO A 19 -0.76 9.26 5.58
N LEU A 20 -1.22 10.21 6.37
CA LEU A 20 -1.00 10.21 7.82
C LEU A 20 -2.04 9.33 8.53
N PRO A 21 -1.78 8.85 9.74
CA PRO A 21 -2.80 8.20 10.54
C PRO A 21 -4.05 9.07 10.67
N PRO A 22 -5.28 8.51 10.65
CA PRO A 22 -5.56 7.07 10.70
C PRO A 22 -5.59 6.35 9.34
N MET A 23 -5.33 7.04 8.22
CA MET A 23 -5.37 6.46 6.88
C MET A 23 -4.10 5.69 6.50
N LEU A 24 -3.00 5.86 7.21
CA LEU A 24 -1.81 5.02 7.03
C LEU A 24 -2.12 3.59 7.47
N MET A 25 -2.00 2.64 6.55
CA MET A 25 -2.50 1.26 6.72
C MET A 25 -1.42 0.25 7.04
N PHE A 26 -0.22 0.68 7.41
CA PHE A 26 0.84 -0.18 7.95
C PHE A 26 1.69 0.57 8.96
N ASP A 27 2.24 -0.17 9.91
CA ASP A 27 3.05 0.38 11.00
C ASP A 27 4.53 0.43 10.63
N ARG A 28 4.97 -0.46 9.73
CA ARG A 28 6.37 -0.57 9.32
C ARG A 28 6.53 -1.22 7.95
N ILE A 29 7.56 -0.82 7.23
CA ILE A 29 8.08 -1.54 6.07
C ILE A 29 9.16 -2.48 6.59
N THR A 30 9.02 -3.77 6.33
CA THR A 30 9.93 -4.81 6.78
C THR A 30 11.03 -5.10 5.77
N GLU A 31 10.69 -4.97 4.49
CA GLU A 31 11.61 -5.22 3.38
C GLU A 31 11.29 -4.28 2.22
N ILE A 32 12.33 -3.80 1.54
CA ILE A 32 12.20 -3.07 0.28
C ILE A 32 13.44 -3.32 -0.57
N SER A 33 13.23 -3.63 -1.84
CA SER A 33 14.33 -3.88 -2.77
C SER A 33 13.95 -3.47 -4.18
N ALA A 34 14.93 -2.94 -4.95
CA ALA A 34 14.78 -2.63 -6.36
C ALA A 34 15.05 -3.85 -7.27
N THR A 35 15.43 -4.98 -6.69
CA THR A 35 15.72 -6.24 -7.39
C THR A 35 15.04 -7.41 -6.67
N GLY A 36 14.96 -8.57 -7.34
CA GLY A 36 14.30 -9.74 -6.78
C GLY A 36 12.76 -9.61 -6.81
N GLY A 37 12.09 -10.41 -6.00
CA GLY A 37 10.65 -10.55 -6.03
C GLY A 37 10.16 -11.48 -7.14
N ALA A 38 8.84 -11.62 -7.29
CA ALA A 38 8.23 -12.58 -8.21
C ALA A 38 8.57 -12.32 -9.70
N PHE A 39 8.86 -11.07 -10.06
CA PHE A 39 9.16 -10.65 -11.45
C PHE A 39 10.60 -10.17 -11.61
N ASP A 40 11.43 -10.32 -10.59
CA ASP A 40 12.83 -9.85 -10.55
C ASP A 40 12.99 -8.35 -10.85
N LYS A 41 12.02 -7.55 -10.39
CA LYS A 41 11.98 -6.08 -10.58
C LYS A 41 11.79 -5.30 -9.29
N GLY A 42 11.91 -5.99 -8.16
CA GLY A 42 11.77 -5.39 -6.84
C GLY A 42 10.49 -5.78 -6.11
N PHE A 43 10.46 -5.48 -4.85
CA PHE A 43 9.33 -5.80 -3.97
C PHE A 43 9.32 -4.92 -2.73
N VAL A 44 8.18 -4.89 -2.05
CA VAL A 44 8.02 -4.27 -0.73
C VAL A 44 7.22 -5.22 0.16
N GLY A 45 7.69 -5.40 1.39
CA GLY A 45 6.97 -6.04 2.48
C GLY A 45 6.66 -5.03 3.58
N ALA A 46 5.47 -5.10 4.15
CA ALA A 46 5.05 -4.25 5.27
C ALA A 46 4.16 -5.01 6.23
N GLU A 47 4.00 -4.48 7.43
CA GLU A 47 3.21 -5.08 8.50
C GLU A 47 2.33 -4.05 9.19
N PHE A 48 1.18 -4.53 9.68
CA PHE A 48 0.21 -3.77 10.44
C PHE A 48 -0.23 -4.60 11.65
N ASP A 49 -0.03 -4.06 12.84
CA ASP A 49 -0.44 -4.73 14.08
C ASP A 49 -1.95 -4.58 14.28
N ILE A 50 -2.64 -5.70 14.44
CA ILE A 50 -4.07 -5.70 14.74
C ILE A 50 -4.24 -5.40 16.22
N ARG A 51 -5.00 -4.34 16.52
CA ARG A 51 -5.42 -3.98 17.87
C ARG A 51 -6.93 -3.86 17.92
N PRO A 52 -7.60 -4.38 18.95
CA PRO A 52 -9.07 -4.31 19.05
C PRO A 52 -9.64 -2.89 19.07
N ASP A 53 -8.83 -1.89 19.42
CA ASP A 53 -9.18 -0.47 19.46
C ASP A 53 -8.94 0.30 18.15
N LEU A 54 -8.61 -0.39 17.06
CA LEU A 54 -8.50 0.25 15.75
C LEU A 54 -9.83 0.87 15.34
N TRP A 55 -9.79 2.11 14.87
CA TRP A 55 -10.94 2.97 14.62
C TRP A 55 -12.02 2.34 13.73
N PHE A 56 -11.63 1.54 12.72
CA PHE A 56 -12.58 0.94 11.79
C PHE A 56 -13.40 -0.20 12.42
N PHE A 57 -12.92 -0.82 13.51
CA PHE A 57 -13.68 -1.85 14.20
C PHE A 57 -14.90 -1.29 14.96
N ASP A 58 -14.87 -0.02 15.36
CA ASP A 58 -15.99 0.62 16.05
C ASP A 58 -17.15 0.98 15.11
N CYS A 59 -16.89 1.12 13.81
CA CYS A 59 -17.88 1.61 12.85
C CYS A 59 -18.14 0.66 11.68
N HIS A 60 -17.37 -0.40 11.56
CA HIS A 60 -17.48 -1.32 10.43
C HIS A 60 -17.40 -2.78 10.91
N PHE A 61 -18.52 -3.37 11.34
CA PHE A 61 -19.86 -2.82 11.52
C PHE A 61 -20.26 -2.84 12.97
N ASP A 62 -21.32 -2.12 13.37
CA ASP A 62 -21.85 -2.18 14.74
C ASP A 62 -22.24 -3.62 15.09
N GLY A 63 -21.61 -4.17 16.14
CA GLY A 63 -21.79 -5.55 16.58
C GLY A 63 -21.13 -6.62 15.72
N ASP A 64 -20.43 -6.24 14.62
CA ASP A 64 -19.75 -7.15 13.72
C ASP A 64 -18.46 -6.48 13.18
N PRO A 65 -17.42 -6.37 14.02
CA PRO A 65 -16.21 -5.65 13.67
C PRO A 65 -15.35 -6.42 12.65
N VAL A 66 -15.07 -5.78 11.54
CA VAL A 66 -14.17 -6.27 10.49
C VAL A 66 -13.45 -5.11 9.82
N MET A 67 -12.18 -5.27 9.51
CA MET A 67 -11.44 -4.26 8.73
C MET A 67 -12.07 -4.11 7.34
N PRO A 68 -12.41 -2.88 6.91
CA PRO A 68 -12.89 -2.66 5.55
C PRO A 68 -11.89 -3.18 4.52
N GLY A 69 -12.36 -4.01 3.57
CA GLY A 69 -11.50 -4.55 2.51
C GLY A 69 -10.86 -3.48 1.64
N CYS A 70 -11.54 -2.35 1.46
CA CYS A 70 -10.98 -1.20 0.74
C CYS A 70 -9.73 -0.61 1.42
N LEU A 71 -9.60 -0.68 2.74
CA LEU A 71 -8.40 -0.23 3.45
C LEU A 71 -7.23 -1.20 3.26
N GLY A 72 -7.50 -2.50 3.22
CA GLY A 72 -6.48 -3.51 2.88
C GLY A 72 -5.99 -3.35 1.44
N LEU A 73 -6.87 -3.04 0.51
CA LEU A 73 -6.49 -2.70 -0.85
C LEU A 73 -5.67 -1.40 -0.91
N ASP A 74 -6.11 -0.36 -0.20
CA ASP A 74 -5.41 0.93 -0.20
C ASP A 74 -3.99 0.81 0.35
N SER A 75 -3.75 -0.08 1.31
CA SER A 75 -2.40 -0.35 1.81
C SER A 75 -1.43 -0.77 0.70
N LEU A 76 -1.88 -1.60 -0.24
CA LEU A 76 -1.07 -2.05 -1.37
C LEU A 76 -0.73 -0.89 -2.32
N TRP A 77 -1.69 0.00 -2.59
CA TRP A 77 -1.42 1.22 -3.35
C TRP A 77 -0.49 2.19 -2.61
N GLN A 78 -0.64 2.33 -1.29
CA GLN A 78 0.26 3.13 -0.45
C GLN A 78 1.70 2.61 -0.56
N MET A 79 1.89 1.30 -0.48
CA MET A 79 3.21 0.67 -0.62
C MET A 79 3.81 0.90 -2.01
N LEU A 80 3.02 0.79 -3.07
CA LEU A 80 3.48 1.03 -4.43
C LEU A 80 3.87 2.50 -4.63
N GLY A 81 3.09 3.44 -4.12
CA GLY A 81 3.43 4.86 -4.13
C GLY A 81 4.71 5.16 -3.36
N PHE A 82 4.88 4.56 -2.19
CA PHE A 82 6.10 4.66 -1.40
C PHE A 82 7.32 4.11 -2.16
N TYR A 83 7.19 2.94 -2.78
CA TYR A 83 8.24 2.33 -3.58
C TYR A 83 8.73 3.27 -4.70
N LEU A 84 7.80 3.86 -5.45
CA LEU A 84 8.16 4.80 -6.52
C LEU A 84 8.92 6.01 -5.99
N GLY A 85 8.49 6.59 -4.86
CA GLY A 85 9.22 7.67 -4.20
C GLY A 85 10.61 7.24 -3.71
N TRP A 86 10.70 6.05 -3.14
CA TRP A 86 11.94 5.47 -2.64
C TRP A 86 12.97 5.24 -3.76
N THR A 87 12.53 4.88 -4.97
CA THR A 87 13.41 4.76 -6.15
C THR A 87 13.85 6.11 -6.71
N GLY A 88 13.38 7.22 -6.15
CA GLY A 88 13.73 8.58 -6.59
C GLY A 88 12.83 9.13 -7.68
N ALA A 89 11.74 8.46 -8.02
CA ALA A 89 10.82 8.96 -9.05
C ALA A 89 10.07 10.22 -8.56
N PRO A 90 10.00 11.28 -9.37
CA PRO A 90 9.38 12.54 -8.98
C PRO A 90 7.87 12.54 -9.17
N GLY A 91 7.17 13.31 -8.33
CA GLY A 91 5.75 13.57 -8.45
C GLY A 91 4.91 13.01 -7.32
N SER A 92 3.67 13.49 -7.21
CA SER A 92 2.71 13.09 -6.19
C SER A 92 1.91 11.87 -6.64
N GLY A 93 1.77 10.89 -5.74
CA GLY A 93 1.12 9.60 -6.01
C GLY A 93 -0.40 9.69 -6.11
N ARG A 94 -0.95 8.94 -7.05
CA ARG A 94 -2.39 8.66 -7.16
C ARG A 94 -2.60 7.21 -7.55
N ALA A 95 -3.52 6.53 -6.86
CA ALA A 95 -4.01 5.23 -7.29
C ALA A 95 -4.79 5.38 -8.59
N LEU A 96 -4.50 4.53 -9.57
CA LEU A 96 -5.13 4.61 -10.91
C LEU A 96 -6.03 3.41 -11.20
N GLY A 97 -5.80 2.28 -10.55
CA GLY A 97 -6.64 1.11 -10.75
C GLY A 97 -5.95 -0.18 -10.35
N LEU A 98 -6.59 -1.28 -10.69
CA LEU A 98 -6.08 -2.64 -10.58
C LEU A 98 -6.77 -3.53 -11.60
N GLY A 99 -6.17 -4.66 -11.90
CA GLY A 99 -6.78 -5.66 -12.80
C GLY A 99 -7.84 -6.50 -12.09
N GLN A 100 -7.47 -7.19 -11.02
CA GLN A 100 -8.37 -8.05 -10.26
C GLN A 100 -8.04 -8.01 -8.77
N LEU A 101 -9.06 -8.13 -7.94
CA LEU A 101 -8.94 -8.29 -6.51
C LEU A 101 -9.83 -9.45 -6.06
N LYS A 102 -9.25 -10.37 -5.29
CA LYS A 102 -9.98 -11.47 -4.65
C LYS A 102 -9.85 -11.35 -3.14
N PHE A 103 -10.99 -11.38 -2.46
CA PHE A 103 -11.06 -11.54 -1.03
C PHE A 103 -11.38 -12.99 -0.70
N THR A 104 -10.51 -13.66 0.04
CA THR A 104 -10.68 -15.05 0.49
C THR A 104 -10.73 -15.17 2.02
N GLY A 105 -10.64 -14.03 2.70
CA GLY A 105 -10.70 -13.92 4.15
C GLY A 105 -10.84 -12.48 4.59
N GLN A 106 -10.72 -12.26 5.88
CA GLN A 106 -10.97 -10.95 6.49
C GLN A 106 -10.06 -10.74 7.70
N VAL A 107 -9.90 -9.47 8.09
CA VAL A 107 -9.16 -9.07 9.30
C VAL A 107 -10.16 -8.79 10.41
N LEU A 108 -10.09 -9.58 11.47
CA LEU A 108 -10.94 -9.48 12.65
C LEU A 108 -10.14 -8.97 13.85
N PRO A 109 -10.80 -8.41 14.90
CA PRO A 109 -10.11 -7.91 16.09
C PRO A 109 -9.29 -8.95 16.86
N GLU A 110 -9.62 -10.23 16.70
CA GLU A 110 -8.92 -11.36 17.34
C GLU A 110 -7.60 -11.72 16.64
N GLY A 111 -7.36 -11.23 15.42
CA GLY A 111 -6.11 -11.39 14.70
C GLY A 111 -4.96 -10.64 15.37
N ARG A 112 -3.74 -10.95 14.97
CA ARG A 112 -2.52 -10.35 15.53
C ARG A 112 -1.79 -9.45 14.55
N LEU A 113 -1.55 -9.95 13.33
CA LEU A 113 -0.66 -9.31 12.38
C LEU A 113 -1.20 -9.43 10.96
N VAL A 114 -1.32 -8.28 10.30
CA VAL A 114 -1.49 -8.20 8.85
C VAL A 114 -0.12 -8.05 8.21
N GLN A 115 0.16 -8.86 7.21
CA GLN A 115 1.36 -8.73 6.39
C GLN A 115 0.95 -8.41 4.95
N TYR A 116 1.61 -7.40 4.40
CA TYR A 116 1.42 -6.96 3.03
C TYR A 116 2.66 -7.26 2.20
N ARG A 117 2.44 -7.66 0.97
CA ARG A 117 3.50 -7.85 -0.02
C ARG A 117 3.06 -7.27 -1.35
N ILE A 118 3.93 -6.51 -2.00
CA ILE A 118 3.82 -6.19 -3.42
C ILE A 118 5.08 -6.65 -4.14
N ASP A 119 4.90 -7.19 -5.33
CA ASP A 119 5.96 -7.54 -6.27
C ASP A 119 5.84 -6.66 -7.51
N ILE A 120 6.88 -5.92 -7.84
CA ILE A 120 6.87 -4.95 -8.92
C ILE A 120 6.94 -5.69 -10.26
N LYS A 121 5.98 -5.41 -11.14
CA LYS A 121 5.93 -5.96 -12.49
C LYS A 121 6.65 -5.08 -13.50
N ARG A 122 6.43 -3.76 -13.41
CA ARG A 122 7.09 -2.79 -14.26
C ARG A 122 6.95 -1.37 -13.71
N VAL A 123 7.90 -0.53 -14.07
CA VAL A 123 7.82 0.92 -13.88
C VAL A 123 8.03 1.55 -15.26
N ILE A 124 7.08 2.37 -15.67
CA ILE A 124 7.12 3.08 -16.96
C ILE A 124 7.33 4.56 -16.66
N THR A 125 8.41 5.13 -17.22
CA THR A 125 8.72 6.54 -17.09
C THR A 125 8.59 7.21 -18.45
N ARG A 126 7.55 8.02 -18.62
CA ARG A 126 7.28 8.83 -19.81
C ARG A 126 6.82 10.22 -19.38
N ARG A 127 5.57 10.62 -19.72
CA ARG A 127 4.97 11.88 -19.25
C ARG A 127 4.69 11.86 -17.76
N LEU A 128 4.40 10.69 -17.22
CA LEU A 128 4.26 10.40 -15.79
C LEU A 128 5.05 9.13 -15.47
N VAL A 129 5.29 8.89 -14.20
CA VAL A 129 5.83 7.62 -13.73
C VAL A 129 4.66 6.72 -13.37
N LEU A 130 4.57 5.55 -13.97
CA LEU A 130 3.54 4.54 -13.71
C LEU A 130 4.20 3.30 -13.11
N GLY A 131 3.81 2.94 -11.91
CA GLY A 131 4.16 1.66 -11.31
C GLY A 131 3.02 0.65 -11.46
N VAL A 132 3.38 -0.59 -11.78
CA VAL A 132 2.45 -1.74 -11.83
C VAL A 132 3.01 -2.86 -10.98
N ALA A 133 2.19 -3.41 -10.10
CA ALA A 133 2.58 -4.48 -9.19
C ALA A 133 1.44 -5.48 -8.95
N ASP A 134 1.78 -6.69 -8.57
CA ASP A 134 0.85 -7.61 -7.91
C ASP A 134 0.99 -7.47 -6.40
N GLY A 135 -0.08 -7.72 -5.68
CA GLY A 135 -0.11 -7.59 -4.23
C GLY A 135 -0.79 -8.75 -3.53
N GLN A 136 -0.41 -8.96 -2.29
CA GLN A 136 -0.97 -9.99 -1.43
C GLN A 136 -1.10 -9.46 0.00
N VAL A 137 -2.19 -9.81 0.66
CA VAL A 137 -2.41 -9.52 2.07
C VAL A 137 -2.64 -10.84 2.80
N SER A 138 -1.95 -11.00 3.92
CA SER A 138 -2.09 -12.16 4.81
C SER A 138 -2.45 -11.69 6.21
N VAL A 139 -3.19 -12.49 6.95
CA VAL A 139 -3.42 -12.32 8.38
C VAL A 139 -2.98 -13.57 9.12
N ASP A 140 -2.10 -13.41 10.09
CA ASP A 140 -1.52 -14.51 10.88
C ASP A 140 -1.00 -15.66 9.99
N GLY A 141 -0.36 -15.34 8.88
CA GLY A 141 0.23 -16.29 7.94
C GLY A 141 -0.72 -16.86 6.88
N THR A 142 -2.02 -16.53 6.91
CA THR A 142 -3.00 -16.97 5.92
C THR A 142 -3.30 -15.87 4.93
N VAL A 143 -3.14 -16.15 3.63
CA VAL A 143 -3.48 -15.21 2.56
C VAL A 143 -4.98 -14.96 2.54
N ILE A 144 -5.37 -13.68 2.54
CA ILE A 144 -6.76 -13.24 2.54
C ILE A 144 -7.12 -12.34 1.35
N TYR A 145 -6.14 -11.64 0.75
CA TYR A 145 -6.34 -10.85 -0.47
C TYR A 145 -5.27 -11.18 -1.49
N GLU A 146 -5.66 -11.22 -2.75
CA GLU A 146 -4.77 -11.27 -3.90
C GLU A 146 -5.20 -10.22 -4.91
N ALA A 147 -4.27 -9.33 -5.28
CA ALA A 147 -4.48 -8.25 -6.22
C ALA A 147 -3.51 -8.37 -7.39
N THR A 148 -4.01 -8.18 -8.60
CA THR A 148 -3.19 -8.15 -9.81
C THR A 148 -3.25 -6.79 -10.48
N ASP A 149 -2.12 -6.37 -11.07
CA ASP A 149 -2.00 -5.13 -11.84
C ASP A 149 -2.44 -3.90 -11.07
N LEU A 150 -2.05 -3.80 -9.79
CA LEU A 150 -2.14 -2.56 -9.03
C LEU A 150 -1.39 -1.46 -9.79
N GLN A 151 -2.00 -0.31 -9.94
CA GLN A 151 -1.42 0.81 -10.69
C GLN A 151 -1.40 2.08 -9.84
N VAL A 152 -0.23 2.69 -9.75
CA VAL A 152 -0.02 4.01 -9.14
C VAL A 152 0.74 4.87 -10.13
N GLY A 153 0.26 6.10 -10.34
CA GLY A 153 0.97 7.11 -11.11
C GLY A 153 1.54 8.21 -10.22
N LEU A 154 2.73 8.73 -10.58
CA LEU A 154 3.27 9.94 -9.99
C LEU A 154 3.09 11.12 -10.96
N PHE A 155 2.46 12.19 -10.47
CA PHE A 155 2.08 13.35 -11.25
C PHE A 155 2.80 14.61 -10.74
N ARG A 156 3.39 15.38 -11.64
CA ARG A 156 3.96 16.69 -11.29
C ARG A 156 2.89 17.71 -10.95
N ASN A 157 1.71 17.61 -11.57
CA ASN A 157 0.54 18.41 -11.26
C ASN A 157 -0.66 17.49 -10.95
N PRO A 158 -0.81 17.01 -9.69
CA PRO A 158 -1.82 16.03 -9.35
C PRO A 158 -3.26 16.56 -9.37
N ARG A 159 -3.47 17.88 -9.51
CA ARG A 159 -4.80 18.49 -9.62
C ARG A 159 -5.33 18.54 -11.05
N SER A 160 -4.55 18.12 -12.03
CA SER A 160 -4.93 18.08 -13.44
C SER A 160 -5.34 16.68 -13.92
N LEU A 161 -5.64 15.79 -12.99
CA LEU A 161 -6.19 14.46 -13.26
C LEU A 161 -7.65 14.55 -13.68
#